data_1b3af3fd99b695aa816f63fb6dec2fd1
#
_entry.id   1b3af3fd99b695aa816f63fb6dec2fd1
#
_cell.length_a   1.000
_cell.length_b   1.000
_cell.length_c   1.000
_cell.angle_alpha   90.00
_cell.angle_beta   90.00
_cell.angle_gamma   90.00
#
_symmetry.space_group_name_H-M   'P 1'
#
loop_
_entity.id
_entity.type
_entity.pdbx_description
1 polymer ?
#
loop_
_entity_poly.entity_id
_entity_poly.type
_entity_poly.pdbx_seq_one_letter_code
_entity_poly.pdbx_strand_id
1 'polypeptide(L)'
;DDDQIGGWYMAFFSKDFAQSRLGVQGDIQYRTWDGGGDLEQLLIRGGLTYRPDALPGKYTLGVANITSGQFGQSKRTKTENRTYQEALIPQRVGEKWFLKHRLRFEQRWVNGQDFRTRFRYALFANVPLNRPDLSPGAFYLALYNELFINGQRDIGDGREVDLYDRNRLYAALGYQFSETGQIQAGYMQQHSNAVNKGQIQLSLHYSF
;
A
#
# COMPACT_ATOMS: atom_id res chain seq x y z
N ASP A 1 -18.85 6.55 13.66
CA ASP A 1 -17.76 5.67 13.20
C ASP A 1 -16.54 6.45 12.69
N ASP A 2 -16.65 7.78 12.46
CA ASP A 2 -15.55 8.63 12.03
C ASP A 2 -14.55 8.95 13.17
N ASP A 3 -14.93 8.69 14.42
CA ASP A 3 -14.12 9.00 15.61
C ASP A 3 -13.17 7.87 16.06
N GLN A 4 -13.18 6.72 15.37
CA GLN A 4 -12.35 5.58 15.76
C GLN A 4 -11.04 5.56 14.97
N ILE A 5 -9.94 5.38 15.69
CA ILE A 5 -8.62 5.19 15.09
C ILE A 5 -8.41 3.70 14.84
N GLY A 6 -8.30 3.31 13.58
CA GLY A 6 -7.96 1.95 13.19
C GLY A 6 -6.48 1.64 13.32
N GLY A 7 -6.14 0.35 13.29
CA GLY A 7 -4.78 -0.14 13.30
C GLY A 7 -4.44 -0.94 12.04
N TRP A 8 -3.29 -0.65 11.40
CA TRP A 8 -2.78 -1.40 10.27
C TRP A 8 -1.41 -1.99 10.60
N TYR A 9 -1.34 -3.30 10.57
CA TYR A 9 -0.14 -4.08 10.82
C TYR A 9 0.29 -4.72 9.51
N MET A 10 1.49 -4.38 9.00
CA MET A 10 1.88 -4.70 7.63
C MET A 10 3.30 -5.28 7.59
N ALA A 11 3.47 -6.33 6.80
CA ALA A 11 4.78 -6.88 6.47
C ALA A 11 4.94 -6.91 4.95
N PHE A 12 5.98 -6.23 4.46
CA PHE A 12 6.35 -6.18 3.04
C PHE A 12 7.64 -6.95 2.84
N PHE A 13 7.69 -7.76 1.80
CA PHE A 13 8.87 -8.53 1.46
C PHE A 13 9.18 -8.43 -0.03
N SER A 14 10.45 -8.55 -0.36
CA SER A 14 10.93 -8.65 -1.73
C SER A 14 12.18 -9.49 -1.83
N LYS A 15 12.41 -10.07 -3.00
CA LYS A 15 13.65 -10.75 -3.37
C LYS A 15 13.92 -10.55 -4.84
N ASP A 16 15.08 -10.01 -5.16
CA ASP A 16 15.61 -9.99 -6.52
C ASP A 16 16.44 -11.25 -6.72
N PHE A 17 16.24 -11.97 -7.84
CA PHE A 17 16.98 -13.20 -8.12
C PHE A 17 18.37 -12.86 -8.64
N ALA A 18 19.38 -13.53 -8.08
CA ALA A 18 20.78 -13.34 -8.47
C ALA A 18 20.97 -13.55 -9.97
N GLN A 19 21.76 -12.67 -10.62
CA GLN A 19 22.05 -12.69 -12.06
C GLN A 19 20.82 -12.66 -12.96
N SER A 20 19.71 -12.15 -12.46
CA SER A 20 18.44 -12.04 -13.19
C SER A 20 17.86 -10.65 -13.02
N ARG A 21 17.07 -10.22 -14.00
CA ARG A 21 16.23 -9.01 -13.90
C ARG A 21 14.89 -9.30 -13.22
N LEU A 22 14.64 -10.56 -12.87
CA LEU A 22 13.42 -11.02 -12.24
C LEU A 22 13.57 -11.05 -10.73
N GLY A 23 12.44 -10.98 -10.06
CA GLY A 23 12.32 -11.11 -8.62
C GLY A 23 10.87 -11.36 -8.21
N VAL A 24 10.64 -11.33 -6.93
CA VAL A 24 9.30 -11.41 -6.34
C VAL A 24 9.12 -10.34 -5.30
N GLN A 25 7.89 -9.91 -5.11
CA GLN A 25 7.50 -9.05 -3.98
C GLN A 25 6.11 -9.39 -3.49
N GLY A 26 5.84 -9.07 -2.24
CA GLY A 26 4.52 -9.24 -1.69
C GLY A 26 4.36 -8.56 -0.35
N ASP A 27 3.15 -8.64 0.18
CA ASP A 27 2.85 -8.16 1.51
C ASP A 27 1.64 -8.85 2.12
N ILE A 28 1.63 -8.86 3.43
CA ILE A 28 0.51 -9.25 4.27
C ILE A 28 0.15 -8.03 5.12
N GLN A 29 -1.13 -7.68 5.15
CA GLN A 29 -1.64 -6.55 5.93
C GLN A 29 -2.86 -7.00 6.73
N TYR A 30 -2.75 -6.88 8.03
CA TYR A 30 -3.87 -7.04 8.96
C TYR A 30 -4.32 -5.66 9.42
N ARG A 31 -5.56 -5.33 9.14
CA ARG A 31 -6.16 -4.03 9.43
C ARG A 31 -7.35 -4.20 10.34
N THR A 32 -7.47 -3.34 11.33
CA THR A 32 -8.52 -3.39 12.33
C THR A 32 -9.27 -2.06 12.39
N TRP A 33 -10.54 -2.12 12.73
CA TRP A 33 -11.38 -0.95 12.87
C TRP A 33 -11.04 -0.11 14.10
N ASP A 34 -10.66 -0.78 15.20
CA ASP A 34 -10.52 -0.24 16.55
C ASP A 34 -9.09 -0.30 17.11
N GLY A 35 -8.11 -0.54 16.26
CA GLY A 35 -6.71 -0.68 16.67
C GLY A 35 -6.32 -2.07 17.20
N GLY A 36 -7.26 -2.98 17.46
CA GLY A 36 -6.91 -4.27 18.06
C GLY A 36 -7.73 -5.49 17.62
N GLY A 37 -9.01 -5.49 17.74
CA GLY A 37 -9.82 -6.72 17.72
C GLY A 37 -10.76 -6.89 16.53
N ASP A 38 -11.30 -5.81 15.99
CA ASP A 38 -12.32 -5.89 14.96
C ASP A 38 -11.72 -5.82 13.55
N LEU A 39 -11.83 -6.90 12.79
CA LEU A 39 -11.21 -7.02 11.47
C LEU A 39 -11.82 -6.01 10.48
N GLU A 40 -11.00 -5.08 9.98
CA GLU A 40 -11.33 -4.23 8.83
C GLU A 40 -10.97 -4.94 7.53
N GLN A 41 -9.70 -5.38 7.39
CA GLN A 41 -9.23 -6.11 6.21
C GLN A 41 -8.04 -7.01 6.54
N LEU A 42 -8.08 -8.23 6.01
CA LEU A 42 -6.89 -9.03 5.79
C LEU A 42 -6.56 -8.99 4.29
N LEU A 43 -5.35 -8.53 3.96
CA LEU A 43 -4.92 -8.39 2.59
C LEU A 43 -3.61 -9.15 2.40
N ILE A 44 -3.57 -10.02 1.39
CA ILE A 44 -2.40 -10.79 1.00
C ILE A 44 -2.13 -10.52 -0.47
N ARG A 45 -0.90 -10.11 -0.80
CA ARG A 45 -0.47 -9.85 -2.18
C ARG A 45 0.85 -10.53 -2.49
N GLY A 46 1.01 -10.91 -3.76
CA GLY A 46 2.27 -11.40 -4.29
C GLY A 46 2.38 -11.11 -5.78
N GLY A 47 3.59 -10.97 -6.29
CA GLY A 47 3.81 -10.73 -7.69
C GLY A 47 5.25 -10.98 -8.13
N LEU A 48 5.39 -11.24 -9.43
CA LEU A 48 6.67 -11.30 -10.12
C LEU A 48 7.11 -9.88 -10.47
N THR A 49 8.37 -9.60 -10.25
CA THR A 49 8.98 -8.30 -10.55
C THR A 49 9.99 -8.40 -11.67
N TYR A 50 10.12 -7.32 -12.42
CA TYR A 50 11.08 -7.17 -13.51
C TYR A 50 11.76 -5.80 -13.43
N ARG A 51 13.09 -5.78 -13.58
CA ARG A 51 13.91 -4.57 -13.66
C ARG A 51 14.58 -4.49 -15.02
N PRO A 52 14.02 -3.74 -15.99
CA PRO A 52 14.66 -3.56 -17.30
C PRO A 52 15.90 -2.66 -17.18
N ASP A 53 16.90 -2.89 -18.03
CA ASP A 53 18.11 -2.03 -18.06
C ASP A 53 17.82 -0.66 -18.67
N ALA A 54 16.90 -0.61 -19.64
CA ALA A 54 16.62 0.60 -20.41
C ALA A 54 15.68 1.59 -19.72
N LEU A 55 14.94 1.16 -18.70
CA LEU A 55 13.94 1.98 -18.01
C LEU A 55 14.20 1.98 -16.50
N PRO A 56 14.12 3.13 -15.84
CA PRO A 56 14.26 3.18 -14.39
C PRO A 56 13.10 2.46 -13.70
N GLY A 57 13.40 1.79 -12.59
CA GLY A 57 12.38 1.26 -11.71
C GLY A 57 12.19 -0.25 -11.75
N LYS A 58 11.15 -0.67 -11.05
CA LYS A 58 10.72 -2.06 -10.89
C LYS A 58 9.27 -2.20 -11.32
N TYR A 59 9.02 -3.14 -12.20
CA TYR A 59 7.68 -3.43 -12.73
C TYR A 59 7.18 -4.74 -12.15
N THR A 60 5.91 -4.80 -11.78
CA THR A 60 5.31 -5.97 -11.13
C THR A 60 4.02 -6.38 -11.81
N LEU A 61 3.87 -7.68 -12.03
CA LEU A 61 2.60 -8.32 -12.33
C LEU A 61 2.22 -9.15 -11.11
N GLY A 62 1.08 -8.87 -10.49
CA GLY A 62 0.73 -9.50 -9.23
C GLY A 62 -0.74 -9.81 -9.05
N VAL A 63 -1.00 -10.56 -7.99
CA VAL A 63 -2.34 -10.94 -7.53
C VAL A 63 -2.53 -10.54 -6.08
N ALA A 64 -3.79 -10.33 -5.69
CA ALA A 64 -4.14 -10.03 -4.31
C ALA A 64 -5.46 -10.70 -3.94
N ASN A 65 -5.55 -11.16 -2.70
CA ASN A 65 -6.79 -11.56 -2.05
C ASN A 65 -7.04 -10.63 -0.86
N ILE A 66 -8.25 -10.12 -0.74
CA ILE A 66 -8.66 -9.22 0.32
C ILE A 66 -9.93 -9.76 0.95
N THR A 67 -9.88 -9.99 2.25
CA THR A 67 -11.07 -10.28 3.07
C THR A 67 -11.37 -9.05 3.90
N SER A 68 -12.56 -8.48 3.75
CA SER A 68 -13.02 -7.30 4.48
C SER A 68 -14.10 -7.69 5.47
N GLY A 69 -13.98 -7.27 6.72
CA GLY A 69 -14.97 -7.41 7.77
C GLY A 69 -15.83 -6.15 7.92
N GLN A 70 -16.98 -6.31 8.52
CA GLN A 70 -17.85 -5.21 8.90
C GLN A 70 -17.53 -4.77 10.33
N PHE A 71 -17.63 -3.47 10.58
CA PHE A 71 -17.47 -2.92 11.93
C PHE A 71 -18.55 -3.46 12.89
N GLY A 72 -18.15 -3.79 14.13
CA GLY A 72 -19.04 -4.22 15.20
C GLY A 72 -19.21 -5.74 15.30
N GLN A 73 -20.31 -6.18 15.90
CA GLN A 73 -20.54 -7.60 16.25
C GLN A 73 -20.75 -8.54 15.04
N SER A 74 -20.93 -7.99 13.84
CA SER A 74 -21.14 -8.80 12.64
C SER A 74 -19.84 -9.47 12.21
N LYS A 75 -19.82 -10.80 12.17
CA LYS A 75 -18.68 -11.57 11.64
C LYS A 75 -18.77 -11.82 10.12
N ARG A 76 -19.66 -11.11 9.41
CA ARG A 76 -19.78 -11.26 7.96
C ARG A 76 -18.56 -10.65 7.27
N THR A 77 -18.01 -11.41 6.35
CA THR A 77 -16.88 -10.97 5.54
C THR A 77 -17.24 -10.90 4.06
N LYS A 78 -16.53 -10.05 3.34
CA LYS A 78 -16.63 -9.92 1.89
C LYS A 78 -15.24 -10.13 1.29
N THR A 79 -15.17 -10.96 0.26
CA THR A 79 -13.90 -11.28 -0.41
C THR A 79 -13.77 -10.51 -1.71
N GLU A 80 -12.55 -10.10 -2.02
CA GLU A 80 -12.18 -9.48 -3.28
C GLU A 80 -10.87 -10.09 -3.78
N ASN A 81 -10.86 -10.50 -5.05
CA ASN A 81 -9.65 -10.89 -5.76
C ASN A 81 -9.22 -9.75 -6.70
N ARG A 82 -7.91 -9.59 -6.88
CA ARG A 82 -7.33 -8.63 -7.81
C ARG A 82 -6.20 -9.24 -8.59
N THR A 83 -6.05 -8.78 -9.82
CA THR A 83 -4.76 -8.74 -10.50
C THR A 83 -4.29 -7.30 -10.58
N TYR A 84 -2.99 -7.08 -10.65
CA TYR A 84 -2.48 -5.72 -10.78
C TYR A 84 -1.17 -5.66 -11.55
N GLN A 85 -0.99 -4.55 -12.25
CA GLN A 85 0.27 -4.12 -12.84
C GLN A 85 0.75 -2.91 -12.05
N GLU A 86 2.04 -2.89 -11.75
CA GLU A 86 2.64 -1.82 -10.96
C GLU A 86 3.98 -1.39 -11.53
N ALA A 87 4.24 -0.10 -11.51
CA ALA A 87 5.55 0.49 -11.73
C ALA A 87 5.99 1.24 -10.47
N LEU A 88 7.17 0.91 -9.95
CA LEU A 88 7.86 1.63 -8.88
C LEU A 88 9.07 2.33 -9.45
N ILE A 89 9.05 3.66 -9.51
CA ILE A 89 10.09 4.48 -10.12
C ILE A 89 10.75 5.31 -9.02
N PRO A 90 12.03 5.04 -8.68
CA PRO A 90 12.77 5.83 -7.71
C PRO A 90 13.22 7.15 -8.34
N GLN A 91 13.24 8.20 -7.52
CA GLN A 91 13.76 9.51 -7.86
C GLN A 91 14.51 10.08 -6.66
N ARG A 92 15.65 10.69 -6.89
CA ARG A 92 16.36 11.47 -5.85
C ARG A 92 16.29 12.94 -6.18
N VAL A 93 15.88 13.75 -5.19
CA VAL A 93 15.83 15.20 -5.33
C VAL A 93 16.76 15.82 -4.27
N GLY A 94 17.79 16.52 -4.74
CA GLY A 94 18.87 16.99 -3.89
C GLY A 94 19.56 15.84 -3.16
N GLU A 95 20.09 16.13 -1.97
CA GLU A 95 20.87 15.14 -1.21
C GLU A 95 20.02 14.29 -0.27
N LYS A 96 18.86 14.81 0.18
CA LYS A 96 18.07 14.20 1.28
C LYS A 96 16.72 13.62 0.88
N TRP A 97 16.17 13.95 -0.28
CA TRP A 97 14.84 13.49 -0.67
C TRP A 97 14.92 12.22 -1.50
N PHE A 98 14.60 11.09 -0.89
CA PHE A 98 14.47 9.79 -1.55
C PHE A 98 13.01 9.56 -1.92
N LEU A 99 12.66 9.87 -3.16
CA LEU A 99 11.30 9.75 -3.68
C LEU A 99 11.08 8.41 -4.37
N LYS A 100 9.84 7.94 -4.36
CA LYS A 100 9.41 6.78 -5.12
C LYS A 100 8.00 7.02 -5.63
N HIS A 101 7.83 6.97 -6.94
CA HIS A 101 6.53 7.01 -7.59
C HIS A 101 6.01 5.59 -7.75
N ARG A 102 4.75 5.36 -7.41
CA ARG A 102 4.06 4.10 -7.66
C ARG A 102 2.83 4.35 -8.51
N LEU A 103 2.83 3.78 -9.69
CA LEU A 103 1.67 3.70 -10.57
C LEU A 103 1.13 2.27 -10.48
N ARG A 104 -0.16 2.10 -10.23
CA ARG A 104 -0.77 0.78 -10.18
C ARG A 104 -2.12 0.80 -10.89
N PHE A 105 -2.32 -0.19 -11.74
CA PHE A 105 -3.60 -0.50 -12.35
C PHE A 105 -4.10 -1.82 -11.77
N GLU A 106 -5.34 -1.85 -11.31
CA GLU A 106 -5.96 -3.02 -10.66
C GLU A 106 -7.19 -3.46 -11.44
N GLN A 107 -7.31 -4.77 -11.69
CA GLN A 107 -8.54 -5.45 -12.09
C GLN A 107 -9.12 -6.09 -10.84
N ARG A 108 -10.42 -5.87 -10.59
CA ARG A 108 -11.04 -6.18 -9.30
C ARG A 108 -12.29 -7.02 -9.49
N TRP A 109 -12.34 -8.15 -8.78
CA TRP A 109 -13.51 -9.04 -8.65
C TRP A 109 -13.94 -9.03 -7.20
N VAL A 110 -14.97 -8.22 -6.90
CA VAL A 110 -15.53 -8.07 -5.57
C VAL A 110 -16.78 -8.91 -5.47
N ASN A 111 -16.87 -9.75 -4.44
CA ASN A 111 -18.05 -10.60 -4.27
C ASN A 111 -19.35 -9.78 -4.22
N GLY A 112 -20.33 -10.12 -5.07
CA GLY A 112 -21.59 -9.40 -5.21
C GLY A 112 -21.48 -8.03 -5.90
N GLN A 113 -20.48 -7.84 -6.75
CA GLN A 113 -20.33 -6.66 -7.62
C GLN A 113 -19.82 -7.10 -8.99
N ASP A 114 -20.08 -6.27 -10.00
CA ASP A 114 -19.52 -6.44 -11.32
C ASP A 114 -18.01 -6.19 -11.35
N PHE A 115 -17.36 -6.74 -12.37
CA PHE A 115 -15.95 -6.50 -12.63
C PHE A 115 -15.68 -5.02 -12.79
N ARG A 116 -14.59 -4.54 -12.18
CA ARG A 116 -14.16 -3.15 -12.31
C ARG A 116 -12.65 -3.00 -12.23
N THR A 117 -12.18 -1.86 -12.72
CA THR A 117 -10.78 -1.47 -12.68
C THR A 117 -10.56 -0.28 -11.74
N ARG A 118 -9.31 -0.08 -11.34
CA ARG A 118 -8.93 1.07 -10.53
C ARG A 118 -7.49 1.48 -10.82
N PHE A 119 -7.29 2.79 -10.97
CA PHE A 119 -5.97 3.40 -11.05
C PHE A 119 -5.56 3.93 -9.69
N ARG A 120 -4.27 3.79 -9.39
CA ARG A 120 -3.68 4.33 -8.17
C ARG A 120 -2.34 4.98 -8.50
N TYR A 121 -2.16 6.16 -7.94
CA TYR A 121 -0.86 6.83 -7.95
C TYR A 121 -0.46 7.15 -6.52
N ALA A 122 0.78 6.81 -6.14
CA ALA A 122 1.34 7.19 -4.86
C ALA A 122 2.73 7.80 -5.04
N LEU A 123 2.95 8.89 -4.33
CA LEU A 123 4.27 9.49 -4.14
C LEU A 123 4.72 9.20 -2.71
N PHE A 124 5.84 8.51 -2.58
CA PHE A 124 6.52 8.27 -1.30
C PHE A 124 7.74 9.19 -1.22
N ALA A 125 8.01 9.70 -0.03
CA ALA A 125 9.21 10.47 0.26
C ALA A 125 9.81 9.99 1.58
N ASN A 126 11.09 9.60 1.56
CA ASN A 126 11.87 9.32 2.77
C ASN A 126 12.95 10.38 2.93
N VAL A 127 13.03 10.97 4.12
CA VAL A 127 14.00 12.03 4.44
C VAL A 127 14.83 11.58 5.64
N PRO A 128 16.11 11.23 5.46
CA PRO A 128 17.01 10.88 6.56
C PRO A 128 17.14 12.03 7.57
N LEU A 129 17.13 11.70 8.86
CA LEU A 129 17.18 12.68 9.96
C LEU A 129 18.56 12.76 10.63
N ASN A 130 19.19 11.61 10.88
CA ASN A 130 20.46 11.50 11.63
C ASN A 130 21.65 11.04 10.79
N ARG A 131 21.43 10.71 9.51
CA ARG A 131 22.45 10.25 8.56
C ARG A 131 22.31 10.97 7.21
N PRO A 132 23.31 10.97 6.34
CA PRO A 132 23.21 11.59 5.01
C PRO A 132 22.29 10.79 4.06
N ASP A 133 22.07 9.50 4.34
CA ASP A 133 21.31 8.56 3.52
C ASP A 133 20.49 7.59 4.38
N LEU A 134 19.84 6.62 3.72
CA LEU A 134 19.04 5.56 4.36
C LEU A 134 19.89 4.30 4.69
N SER A 135 21.12 4.49 5.15
CA SER A 135 21.99 3.39 5.58
C SER A 135 21.56 2.81 6.95
N PRO A 136 22.06 1.63 7.35
CA PRO A 136 21.76 1.04 8.65
C PRO A 136 22.02 1.99 9.82
N GLY A 137 21.04 2.10 10.72
CA GLY A 137 21.03 3.06 11.83
C GLY A 137 20.42 4.44 11.48
N ALA A 138 19.93 4.62 10.25
CA ALA A 138 19.21 5.85 9.88
C ALA A 138 17.80 5.87 10.48
N PHE A 139 17.49 6.95 11.20
CA PHE A 139 16.11 7.39 11.40
C PHE A 139 15.73 8.30 10.25
N TYR A 140 14.48 8.18 9.78
CA TYR A 140 13.99 8.99 8.67
C TYR A 140 12.52 9.32 8.82
N LEU A 141 12.13 10.46 8.26
CA LEU A 141 10.71 10.79 8.06
C LEU A 141 10.22 10.07 6.81
N ALA A 142 9.18 9.25 6.97
CA ALA A 142 8.51 8.58 5.86
C ALA A 142 7.15 9.26 5.60
N LEU A 143 6.96 9.71 4.38
CA LEU A 143 5.74 10.38 3.94
C LEU A 143 5.18 9.66 2.71
N TYR A 144 3.86 9.59 2.56
CA TYR A 144 3.25 9.33 1.27
C TYR A 144 1.90 10.02 1.10
N ASN A 145 1.59 10.31 -0.15
CA ASN A 145 0.24 10.60 -0.59
C ASN A 145 -0.15 9.59 -1.67
N GLU A 146 -1.35 9.03 -1.57
CA GLU A 146 -1.86 8.06 -2.53
C GLU A 146 -3.29 8.40 -2.96
N LEU A 147 -3.48 8.53 -4.28
CA LEU A 147 -4.75 8.80 -4.94
C LEU A 147 -5.30 7.52 -5.57
N PHE A 148 -6.61 7.31 -5.46
CA PHE A 148 -7.34 6.18 -6.03
C PHE A 148 -8.47 6.66 -6.92
N ILE A 149 -8.51 6.18 -8.15
CA ILE A 149 -9.52 6.52 -9.15
C ILE A 149 -10.15 5.24 -9.70
N ASN A 150 -11.47 5.10 -9.58
CA ASN A 150 -12.21 3.99 -10.16
C ASN A 150 -12.28 4.14 -11.69
N GLY A 151 -12.14 3.04 -12.42
CA GLY A 151 -12.26 3.02 -13.87
C GLY A 151 -13.72 2.94 -14.35
N GLN A 152 -14.60 2.36 -13.52
CA GLN A 152 -16.04 2.27 -13.76
C GLN A 152 -16.78 2.74 -12.52
N ARG A 153 -17.95 3.37 -12.75
CA ARG A 153 -18.85 3.80 -11.67
C ARG A 153 -19.89 2.73 -11.34
N ASP A 154 -20.45 2.09 -12.36
CA ASP A 154 -21.39 1.00 -12.18
C ASP A 154 -20.72 -0.23 -11.56
N ILE A 155 -21.34 -0.80 -10.53
CA ILE A 155 -20.87 -1.98 -9.81
C ILE A 155 -21.90 -3.11 -9.78
N GLY A 156 -22.91 -3.01 -10.64
CA GLY A 156 -23.98 -3.99 -10.77
C GLY A 156 -25.18 -3.73 -9.85
N ASP A 157 -26.31 -4.30 -10.23
CA ASP A 157 -27.61 -4.19 -9.51
C ASP A 157 -28.06 -2.73 -9.31
N GLY A 158 -27.78 -1.85 -10.26
CA GLY A 158 -28.14 -0.42 -10.19
C GLY A 158 -27.37 0.37 -9.13
N ARG A 159 -26.26 -0.16 -8.62
CA ARG A 159 -25.39 0.50 -7.63
C ARG A 159 -24.22 1.16 -8.32
N GLU A 160 -23.84 2.34 -7.85
CA GLU A 160 -22.71 3.09 -8.36
C GLU A 160 -21.69 3.40 -7.26
N VAL A 161 -20.46 3.68 -7.67
CA VAL A 161 -19.38 4.27 -6.88
C VAL A 161 -18.89 5.56 -7.55
N ASP A 162 -18.28 6.43 -6.77
CA ASP A 162 -17.68 7.64 -7.32
C ASP A 162 -16.45 7.33 -8.17
N LEU A 163 -16.15 8.17 -9.15
CA LEU A 163 -14.91 8.12 -9.91
C LEU A 163 -13.70 8.31 -8.99
N TYR A 164 -13.75 9.34 -8.12
CA TYR A 164 -12.80 9.50 -7.03
C TYR A 164 -13.15 8.49 -5.93
N ASP A 165 -12.25 7.51 -5.68
CA ASP A 165 -12.47 6.51 -4.62
C ASP A 165 -11.99 7.05 -3.26
N ARG A 166 -10.73 7.48 -3.19
CA ARG A 166 -10.13 8.03 -1.95
C ARG A 166 -8.76 8.65 -2.16
N ASN A 167 -8.33 9.39 -1.15
CA ASN A 167 -6.95 9.81 -0.98
C ASN A 167 -6.43 9.34 0.39
N ARG A 168 -5.13 9.07 0.47
CA ARG A 168 -4.43 8.75 1.71
C ARG A 168 -3.23 9.65 1.87
N LEU A 169 -3.10 10.25 3.04
CA LEU A 169 -1.93 11.00 3.45
C LEU A 169 -1.32 10.34 4.68
N TYR A 170 -0.03 10.08 4.64
CA TYR A 170 0.70 9.35 5.68
C TYR A 170 1.97 10.07 6.09
N ALA A 171 2.25 10.03 7.40
CA ALA A 171 3.50 10.49 7.98
C ALA A 171 3.93 9.51 9.09
N ALA A 172 5.22 9.15 9.09
CA ALA A 172 5.78 8.20 10.03
C ALA A 172 7.24 8.48 10.35
N LEU A 173 7.68 7.95 11.49
CA LEU A 173 9.07 7.75 11.79
C LEU A 173 9.48 6.36 11.29
N GLY A 174 10.53 6.30 10.49
CA GLY A 174 11.15 5.07 10.01
C GLY A 174 12.52 4.85 10.65
N TYR A 175 12.90 3.60 10.75
CA TYR A 175 14.24 3.17 11.20
C TYR A 175 14.77 2.07 10.29
N GLN A 176 15.95 2.30 9.72
CA GLN A 176 16.69 1.33 8.91
C GLN A 176 17.59 0.51 9.83
N PHE A 177 17.18 -0.71 10.18
CA PHE A 177 17.93 -1.55 11.11
C PHE A 177 19.00 -2.41 10.43
N SER A 178 18.90 -2.62 9.11
CA SER A 178 19.89 -3.33 8.29
C SER A 178 19.90 -2.80 6.86
N GLU A 179 20.81 -3.27 6.00
CA GLU A 179 20.83 -2.92 4.57
C GLU A 179 19.52 -3.28 3.85
N THR A 180 18.84 -4.31 4.33
CA THR A 180 17.65 -4.90 3.71
C THR A 180 16.39 -4.77 4.54
N GLY A 181 16.48 -4.22 5.76
CA GLY A 181 15.39 -4.20 6.71
C GLY A 181 15.09 -2.83 7.29
N GLN A 182 13.81 -2.44 7.29
CA GLN A 182 13.33 -1.21 7.90
C GLN A 182 11.97 -1.40 8.55
N ILE A 183 11.71 -0.61 9.58
CA ILE A 183 10.40 -0.51 10.25
C ILE A 183 9.90 0.92 10.18
N GLN A 184 8.58 1.09 10.16
CA GLN A 184 7.94 2.40 10.21
C GLN A 184 6.76 2.34 11.18
N ALA A 185 6.60 3.40 11.96
CA ALA A 185 5.43 3.64 12.79
C ALA A 185 4.89 5.04 12.53
N GLY A 186 3.62 5.15 12.21
CA GLY A 186 3.06 6.44 11.83
C GLY A 186 1.55 6.49 11.76
N TYR A 187 1.04 7.59 11.26
CA TYR A 187 -0.37 7.89 11.14
C TYR A 187 -0.75 8.17 9.69
N MET A 188 -1.88 7.62 9.27
CA MET A 188 -2.45 7.82 7.96
C MET A 188 -3.87 8.36 8.08
N GLN A 189 -4.14 9.45 7.38
CA GLN A 189 -5.49 9.97 7.19
C GLN A 189 -6.01 9.49 5.83
N GLN A 190 -7.14 8.80 5.84
CA GLN A 190 -7.88 8.44 4.65
C GLN A 190 -9.08 9.36 4.47
N HIS A 191 -9.20 9.94 3.30
CA HIS A 191 -10.33 10.78 2.89
C HIS A 191 -11.04 10.15 1.69
N SER A 192 -12.36 10.01 1.77
CA SER A 192 -13.26 9.67 0.66
C SER A 192 -14.52 10.53 0.76
N ASN A 193 -15.38 10.50 -0.25
CA ASN A 193 -16.64 11.24 -0.20
C ASN A 193 -17.59 10.76 0.91
N ALA A 194 -17.40 9.51 1.38
CA ALA A 194 -18.27 8.89 2.38
C ALA A 194 -17.69 8.93 3.80
N VAL A 195 -16.36 8.86 3.95
CA VAL A 195 -15.71 8.65 5.26
C VAL A 195 -14.35 9.33 5.31
N ASN A 196 -14.08 9.99 6.44
CA ASN A 196 -12.75 10.41 6.87
C ASN A 196 -12.31 9.53 8.03
N LYS A 197 -11.18 8.83 7.89
CA LYS A 197 -10.73 7.89 8.91
C LYS A 197 -9.23 8.00 9.17
N GLY A 198 -8.87 8.09 10.45
CA GLY A 198 -7.49 8.00 10.94
C GLY A 198 -7.06 6.55 11.14
N GLN A 199 -5.78 6.24 10.87
CA GLN A 199 -5.21 4.90 11.00
C GLN A 199 -3.79 5.00 11.56
N ILE A 200 -3.50 4.26 12.63
CA ILE A 200 -2.12 4.01 13.04
C ILE A 200 -1.56 2.89 12.17
N GLN A 201 -0.37 3.08 11.63
CA GLN A 201 0.30 2.09 10.78
C GLN A 201 1.62 1.66 11.40
N LEU A 202 1.80 0.35 11.53
CA LEU A 202 3.07 -0.28 11.84
C LEU A 202 3.46 -1.17 10.65
N SER A 203 4.65 -0.96 10.11
CA SER A 203 5.10 -1.75 8.97
C SER A 203 6.55 -2.21 9.12
N LEU A 204 6.77 -3.46 8.71
CA LEU A 204 8.07 -4.07 8.50
C LEU A 204 8.29 -4.21 6.98
N HIS A 205 9.45 -3.78 6.51
CA HIS A 205 9.89 -3.98 5.13
C HIS A 205 11.19 -4.77 5.14
N TYR A 206 11.24 -5.86 4.39
CA TYR A 206 12.41 -6.71 4.34
C TYR A 206 12.70 -7.21 2.92
N SER A 207 13.96 -7.14 2.51
CA SER A 207 14.45 -7.70 1.25
C SER A 207 15.43 -8.83 1.54
N PHE A 208 15.27 -9.99 0.88
CA PHE A 208 16.12 -11.16 1.08
C PHE A 208 17.28 -11.20 0.10
#